data_8ddaac8bf9f4df6448677746ac480335
#
_entry.id   8ddaac8bf9f4df6448677746ac480335
#
_cell.length_a   1.000
_cell.length_b   1.000
_cell.length_c   1.000
_cell.angle_alpha   90.00
_cell.angle_beta   90.00
_cell.angle_gamma   90.00
#
_symmetry.space_group_name_H-M   'P 1'
#
loop_
_entity.id
_entity.type
_entity.pdbx_description
1 polymer ?
#
loop_
_entity_poly.entity_id
_entity_poly.type
_entity_poly.pdbx_seq_one_letter_code
_entity_poly.pdbx_strand_id
1 'polypeptide(L)'
;MSSLHKKSLIATAAIFCCRFTGLLREVVYTALFGATGALDAFLTAFRVPNMLRDMFAEGALSQSFTSVMSKVEKQDGPDAAWKLANQVVAQLVSLMLCIVALGVLLSGLFMQWLYPERAGLVLDCPAPAAAVAPAEVVQATYQGTKQDDNGRSVASFTLSAPLAGATPECVLRVSALEPLQVGATVQLSTQRTAGALRVEQRDFLDLAADLCRIMWPFILLASLSALSMGALNVFGIFGLPNLASAAFNLTTVAMGSLIGWLIDPAFGPDALYGFAIAVVLGGAAQLLVQVPALRRKGFRAAWNIGLRLQAGKLLFTDPAARRIWLLMVPGVIAAGITQTNVFINTAFALYLPGGAVTALSSAFHLWQLPVALFGVAVGMVVLPSVSRMTLEQGGEGGRHIATHLAQAIRFVAFFAVPSAVVLGIWGQEIVSIFFQRGRFDAAASALTGQVLGAYCFGLLGYAGMKVLQPVFLALEKPWAPAGLALVAASISITLNYCFVHVFEFSDAAWLALTTSLVTTLNFFFYFFYLRHLLGTMSTRTLLPGLLRIVAAGTVLGVICWQIRGLFFTSFLTWDFFSRLGALALAGAVVGGIYLAACFLFRVPELEAFANRFLKKKRKA
;
A
#
# COMPACT_ATOMS: atom_id res chain seq x y z
N MET A 1 28.04 -15.98 16.58
CA MET A 1 27.34 -14.99 15.74
C MET A 1 27.67 -13.60 16.27
N SER A 2 28.20 -12.69 15.45
CA SER A 2 28.52 -11.33 15.88
C SER A 2 27.22 -10.62 16.34
N SER A 3 27.32 -9.68 17.28
CA SER A 3 26.17 -8.91 17.80
C SER A 3 25.36 -8.23 16.69
N LEU A 4 26.01 -7.89 15.58
CA LEU A 4 25.42 -7.29 14.39
C LEU A 4 24.47 -8.25 13.67
N HIS A 5 24.83 -9.52 13.53
CA HIS A 5 23.97 -10.54 12.88
C HIS A 5 22.69 -10.80 13.69
N LYS A 6 22.79 -10.81 15.01
CA LYS A 6 21.63 -10.97 15.90
C LYS A 6 20.66 -9.78 15.78
N LYS A 7 21.19 -8.55 15.73
CA LYS A 7 20.39 -7.32 15.55
C LYS A 7 19.69 -7.29 14.19
N SER A 8 20.38 -7.68 13.11
CA SER A 8 19.80 -7.78 11.76
C SER A 8 18.68 -8.82 11.68
N LEU A 9 18.85 -9.99 12.30
CA LEU A 9 17.82 -11.04 12.33
C LEU A 9 16.55 -10.56 13.07
N ILE A 10 16.71 -9.88 14.21
CA ILE A 10 15.59 -9.32 14.96
C ILE A 10 14.85 -8.26 14.13
N ALA A 11 15.56 -7.38 13.45
CA ALA A 11 14.95 -6.36 12.58
C ALA A 11 14.16 -7.01 11.42
N THR A 12 14.71 -8.03 10.76
CA THR A 12 14.04 -8.77 9.69
C THR A 12 12.78 -9.47 10.18
N ALA A 13 12.84 -10.14 11.33
CA ALA A 13 11.67 -10.79 11.94
C ALA A 13 10.58 -9.76 12.30
N ALA A 14 10.97 -8.60 12.81
CA ALA A 14 10.03 -7.52 13.13
C ALA A 14 9.35 -6.94 11.86
N ILE A 15 10.08 -6.79 10.76
CA ILE A 15 9.52 -6.36 9.48
C ILE A 15 8.53 -7.40 8.96
N PHE A 16 8.86 -8.68 9.04
CA PHE A 16 7.93 -9.75 8.65
C PHE A 16 6.65 -9.74 9.49
N CYS A 17 6.77 -9.59 10.81
CA CYS A 17 5.63 -9.46 11.71
C CYS A 17 4.73 -8.27 11.34
N CYS A 18 5.33 -7.12 11.00
CA CYS A 18 4.61 -5.94 10.55
C CYS A 18 3.82 -6.20 9.24
N ARG A 19 4.43 -6.89 8.27
CA ARG A 19 3.75 -7.22 7.00
C ARG A 19 2.61 -8.21 7.21
N PHE A 20 2.82 -9.21 8.06
CA PHE A 20 1.78 -10.18 8.39
C PHE A 20 0.58 -9.55 9.11
N THR A 21 0.84 -8.68 10.09
CA THR A 21 -0.25 -7.95 10.79
C THR A 21 -0.97 -6.96 9.89
N GLY A 22 -0.26 -6.36 8.90
CA GLY A 22 -0.87 -5.54 7.86
C GLY A 22 -1.82 -6.33 6.96
N LEU A 23 -1.42 -7.54 6.54
CA LEU A 23 -2.28 -8.45 5.79
C LEU A 23 -3.49 -8.88 6.63
N LEU A 24 -3.30 -9.20 7.92
CA LEU A 24 -4.40 -9.56 8.82
C LEU A 24 -5.43 -8.42 8.93
N ARG A 25 -4.97 -7.17 9.01
CA ARG A 25 -5.84 -5.99 9.01
C ARG A 25 -6.71 -5.94 7.74
N GLU A 26 -6.09 -6.13 6.58
CA GLU A 26 -6.82 -6.13 5.31
C GLU A 26 -7.84 -7.27 5.23
N VAL A 27 -7.48 -8.47 5.70
CA VAL A 27 -8.39 -9.61 5.79
C VAL A 27 -9.62 -9.31 6.66
N VAL A 28 -9.44 -8.62 7.80
CA VAL A 28 -10.56 -8.24 8.66
C VAL A 28 -11.44 -7.19 7.99
N TYR A 29 -10.85 -6.18 7.36
CA TYR A 29 -11.62 -5.15 6.65
C TYR A 29 -12.48 -5.75 5.55
N THR A 30 -11.90 -6.59 4.71
CA THR A 30 -12.62 -7.22 3.61
C THR A 30 -13.65 -8.25 4.10
N ALA A 31 -13.40 -8.96 5.19
CA ALA A 31 -14.36 -9.89 5.78
C ALA A 31 -15.60 -9.18 6.34
N LEU A 32 -15.42 -8.01 6.95
CA LEU A 32 -16.53 -7.26 7.58
C LEU A 32 -17.32 -6.42 6.56
N PHE A 33 -16.64 -5.79 5.61
CA PHE A 33 -17.26 -4.82 4.70
C PHE A 33 -17.37 -5.31 3.25
N GLY A 34 -16.69 -6.39 2.87
CA GLY A 34 -16.65 -6.87 1.49
C GLY A 34 -15.83 -5.96 0.57
N ALA A 35 -15.85 -6.25 -0.73
CA ALA A 35 -15.33 -5.34 -1.76
C ALA A 35 -16.46 -4.40 -2.20
N THR A 36 -16.71 -3.36 -1.42
CA THR A 36 -17.84 -2.44 -1.58
C THR A 36 -17.39 -1.00 -1.74
N GLY A 37 -18.22 -0.14 -2.33
CA GLY A 37 -17.97 1.29 -2.42
C GLY A 37 -17.76 1.96 -1.05
N ALA A 38 -18.36 1.47 0.03
CA ALA A 38 -18.14 1.98 1.38
C ALA A 38 -16.70 1.70 1.87
N LEU A 39 -16.19 0.49 1.65
CA LEU A 39 -14.81 0.16 1.97
C LEU A 39 -13.82 0.93 1.07
N ASP A 40 -14.15 1.10 -0.21
CA ASP A 40 -13.36 1.93 -1.13
C ASP A 40 -13.27 3.38 -0.64
N ALA A 41 -14.39 3.96 -0.14
CA ALA A 41 -14.42 5.29 0.46
C ALA A 41 -13.48 5.38 1.69
N PHE A 42 -13.51 4.38 2.58
CA PHE A 42 -12.61 4.32 3.73
C PHE A 42 -11.13 4.20 3.32
N LEU A 43 -10.81 3.31 2.39
CA LEU A 43 -9.45 3.11 1.91
C LEU A 43 -8.91 4.36 1.21
N THR A 44 -9.76 5.05 0.44
CA THR A 44 -9.41 6.31 -0.22
C THR A 44 -9.20 7.43 0.81
N ALA A 45 -10.10 7.56 1.78
CA ALA A 45 -9.97 8.51 2.87
C ALA A 45 -8.69 8.29 3.69
N PHE A 46 -8.35 7.04 3.99
CA PHE A 46 -7.11 6.68 4.69
C PHE A 46 -5.87 6.93 3.84
N ARG A 47 -5.97 6.84 2.52
CA ARG A 47 -4.82 7.00 1.61
C ARG A 47 -4.15 8.36 1.77
N VAL A 48 -4.93 9.43 1.98
CA VAL A 48 -4.43 10.81 2.09
C VAL A 48 -3.53 11.00 3.32
N PRO A 49 -4.02 10.76 4.55
CA PRO A 49 -3.17 10.85 5.74
C PRO A 49 -1.98 9.89 5.69
N ASN A 50 -2.19 8.69 5.13
CA ASN A 50 -1.13 7.68 5.02
C ASN A 50 -0.04 8.07 4.02
N MET A 51 -0.40 8.69 2.89
CA MET A 51 0.56 9.21 1.91
C MET A 51 1.48 10.26 2.54
N LEU A 52 0.93 11.20 3.28
CA LEU A 52 1.72 12.21 3.98
C LEU A 52 2.58 11.58 5.08
N ARG A 53 2.07 10.58 5.81
CA ARG A 53 2.88 9.80 6.74
C ARG A 53 4.10 9.19 6.04
N ASP A 54 3.91 8.53 4.90
CA ASP A 54 4.99 7.87 4.17
C ASP A 54 6.03 8.88 3.66
N MET A 55 5.57 10.06 3.22
CA MET A 55 6.46 11.15 2.79
C MET A 55 7.30 11.70 3.93
N PHE A 56 6.66 12.03 5.06
CA PHE A 56 7.33 12.70 6.17
C PHE A 56 7.96 11.73 7.16
N ALA A 57 7.31 10.59 7.46
CA ALA A 57 7.68 9.75 8.57
C ALA A 57 8.58 8.56 8.20
N GLU A 58 8.28 7.81 7.14
CA GLU A 58 8.95 6.51 6.92
C GLU A 58 10.37 6.59 6.34
N GLY A 59 10.80 7.68 5.78
CA GLY A 59 12.13 7.73 5.14
C GLY A 59 12.92 8.97 5.50
N ALA A 60 12.44 10.13 5.07
CA ALA A 60 13.20 11.35 5.07
C ALA A 60 13.47 11.90 6.49
N LEU A 61 12.46 11.98 7.32
CA LEU A 61 12.58 12.54 8.68
C LEU A 61 13.43 11.62 9.57
N SER A 62 13.09 10.33 9.66
CA SER A 62 13.78 9.39 10.53
C SER A 62 15.26 9.25 10.17
N GLN A 63 15.60 9.19 8.88
CA GLN A 63 16.98 9.06 8.42
C GLN A 63 17.79 10.34 8.64
N SER A 64 17.25 11.51 8.29
CA SER A 64 17.90 12.81 8.50
C SER A 64 18.12 13.07 9.98
N PHE A 65 17.09 12.81 10.80
CA PHE A 65 17.17 12.95 12.25
C PHE A 65 18.22 12.01 12.86
N THR A 66 18.18 10.71 12.52
CA THR A 66 19.16 9.73 13.00
C THR A 66 20.59 10.13 12.65
N SER A 67 20.81 10.61 11.42
CA SER A 67 22.14 11.01 10.95
C SER A 67 22.71 12.19 11.76
N VAL A 68 21.91 13.24 11.99
CA VAL A 68 22.37 14.43 12.73
C VAL A 68 22.46 14.15 14.21
N MET A 69 21.43 13.51 14.80
CA MET A 69 21.40 13.18 16.22
C MET A 69 22.57 12.27 16.63
N SER A 70 22.94 11.29 15.77
CA SER A 70 24.08 10.41 16.03
C SER A 70 25.43 11.16 16.04
N LYS A 71 25.55 12.25 15.27
CA LYS A 71 26.74 13.12 15.29
C LYS A 71 26.80 13.94 16.58
N VAL A 72 25.69 14.56 16.96
CA VAL A 72 25.56 15.35 18.19
C VAL A 72 25.80 14.45 19.42
N GLU A 73 25.22 13.24 19.44
CA GLU A 73 25.41 12.29 20.54
C GLU A 73 26.88 11.91 20.73
N LYS A 74 27.63 11.71 19.62
CA LYS A 74 29.05 11.37 19.66
C LYS A 74 29.96 12.55 20.02
N GLN A 75 29.60 13.77 19.60
CA GLN A 75 30.42 14.97 19.81
C GLN A 75 30.14 15.65 21.15
N ASP A 76 28.85 15.82 21.49
CA ASP A 76 28.39 16.66 22.58
C ASP A 76 27.69 15.86 23.71
N GLY A 77 27.59 14.54 23.52
CA GLY A 77 27.01 13.61 24.49
C GLY A 77 25.49 13.44 24.41
N PRO A 78 24.92 12.51 25.20
CA PRO A 78 23.52 12.12 25.13
C PRO A 78 22.55 13.24 25.54
N ASP A 79 22.93 14.12 26.48
CA ASP A 79 22.07 15.21 26.94
C ASP A 79 21.86 16.27 25.84
N ALA A 80 22.89 16.60 25.07
CA ALA A 80 22.80 17.48 23.91
C ALA A 80 21.91 16.86 22.81
N ALA A 81 22.06 15.55 22.56
CA ALA A 81 21.22 14.82 21.62
C ALA A 81 19.73 14.86 22.03
N TRP A 82 19.42 14.74 23.34
CA TRP A 82 18.03 14.82 23.81
C TRP A 82 17.47 16.24 23.78
N LYS A 83 18.29 17.28 23.98
CA LYS A 83 17.87 18.67 23.76
C LYS A 83 17.50 18.92 22.31
N LEU A 84 18.34 18.46 21.37
CA LEU A 84 18.04 18.52 19.94
C LEU A 84 16.76 17.75 19.61
N ALA A 85 16.57 16.54 20.16
CA ALA A 85 15.37 15.74 19.94
C ALA A 85 14.11 16.48 20.40
N ASN A 86 14.11 17.06 21.61
CA ASN A 86 12.96 17.83 22.12
C ASN A 86 12.65 19.05 21.24
N GLN A 87 13.66 19.73 20.71
CA GLN A 87 13.48 20.87 19.83
C GLN A 87 12.84 20.45 18.50
N VAL A 88 13.33 19.37 17.88
CA VAL A 88 12.78 18.84 16.64
C VAL A 88 11.36 18.31 16.86
N VAL A 89 11.07 17.67 18.01
CA VAL A 89 9.70 17.27 18.40
C VAL A 89 8.77 18.47 18.44
N ALA A 90 9.16 19.57 19.09
CA ALA A 90 8.32 20.77 19.20
C ALA A 90 8.04 21.39 17.82
N GLN A 91 9.05 21.50 16.97
CA GLN A 91 8.90 21.99 15.59
C GLN A 91 8.00 21.09 14.76
N LEU A 92 8.18 19.76 14.87
CA LEU A 92 7.37 18.77 14.16
C LEU A 92 5.91 18.83 14.62
N VAL A 93 5.65 18.91 15.93
CA VAL A 93 4.29 19.02 16.47
C VAL A 93 3.60 20.27 15.94
N SER A 94 4.28 21.43 15.96
CA SER A 94 3.72 22.68 15.44
C SER A 94 3.38 22.57 13.95
N LEU A 95 4.29 22.04 13.13
CA LEU A 95 4.07 21.83 11.69
C LEU A 95 2.91 20.85 11.44
N MET A 96 2.89 19.71 12.13
CA MET A 96 1.87 18.68 11.94
C MET A 96 0.49 19.16 12.41
N LEU A 97 0.40 19.95 13.47
CA LEU A 97 -0.87 20.55 13.91
C LEU A 97 -1.43 21.51 12.83
N CYS A 98 -0.59 22.32 12.20
CA CYS A 98 -1.01 23.15 11.06
C CYS A 98 -1.49 22.28 9.88
N ILE A 99 -0.76 21.22 9.54
CA ILE A 99 -1.14 20.31 8.45
C ILE A 99 -2.45 19.58 8.79
N VAL A 100 -2.62 19.10 10.02
CA VAL A 100 -3.85 18.45 10.48
C VAL A 100 -5.04 19.40 10.42
N ALA A 101 -4.89 20.63 10.94
CA ALA A 101 -5.96 21.63 10.91
C ALA A 101 -6.37 21.95 9.48
N LEU A 102 -5.40 22.21 8.60
CA LEU A 102 -5.65 22.46 7.18
C LEU A 102 -6.29 21.25 6.50
N GLY A 103 -5.81 20.06 6.78
CA GLY A 103 -6.33 18.83 6.23
C GLY A 103 -7.77 18.55 6.63
N VAL A 104 -8.11 18.74 7.90
CA VAL A 104 -9.50 18.62 8.40
C VAL A 104 -10.42 19.61 7.68
N LEU A 105 -9.99 20.86 7.54
CA LEU A 105 -10.76 21.91 6.86
C LEU A 105 -10.96 21.63 5.35
N LEU A 106 -9.93 21.13 4.69
CA LEU A 106 -9.94 20.91 3.23
C LEU A 106 -10.39 19.51 2.82
N SER A 107 -10.69 18.58 3.76
CA SER A 107 -11.06 17.20 3.43
C SER A 107 -12.23 17.10 2.46
N GLY A 108 -13.27 17.93 2.63
CA GLY A 108 -14.43 17.95 1.73
C GLY A 108 -14.04 18.36 0.31
N LEU A 109 -13.32 19.48 0.16
CA LEU A 109 -12.85 19.97 -1.14
C LEU A 109 -11.92 18.96 -1.84
N PHE A 110 -11.06 18.31 -1.06
CA PHE A 110 -10.13 17.32 -1.57
C PHE A 110 -10.86 16.06 -2.08
N MET A 111 -11.87 15.57 -1.35
CA MET A 111 -12.68 14.45 -1.79
C MET A 111 -13.56 14.80 -2.99
N GLN A 112 -14.13 16.01 -3.05
CA GLN A 112 -14.85 16.50 -4.23
C GLN A 112 -13.96 16.54 -5.47
N TRP A 113 -12.70 16.92 -5.32
CA TRP A 113 -11.75 16.90 -6.43
C TRP A 113 -11.40 15.49 -6.89
N LEU A 114 -11.35 14.53 -5.97
CA LEU A 114 -11.10 13.11 -6.30
C LEU A 114 -12.31 12.42 -6.96
N TYR A 115 -13.53 12.86 -6.64
CA TYR A 115 -14.80 12.30 -7.12
C TYR A 115 -15.59 13.36 -7.94
N PRO A 116 -15.03 13.95 -9.02
CA PRO A 116 -15.64 15.11 -9.66
C PRO A 116 -17.02 14.87 -10.30
N GLU A 117 -17.37 13.62 -10.56
CA GLU A 117 -18.61 13.26 -11.30
C GLU A 117 -19.62 12.46 -10.48
N ARG A 118 -19.36 12.19 -9.21
CA ARG A 118 -20.25 11.45 -8.32
C ARG A 118 -21.15 12.38 -7.48
N ALA A 119 -21.69 13.41 -8.11
CA ALA A 119 -22.74 14.22 -7.49
C ALA A 119 -24.05 13.40 -7.41
N GLY A 120 -24.61 13.36 -6.23
CA GLY A 120 -25.67 12.48 -5.77
C GLY A 120 -26.81 12.16 -6.74
N LEU A 121 -27.34 10.97 -6.58
CA LEU A 121 -28.47 10.43 -7.32
C LEU A 121 -29.75 11.18 -6.93
N VAL A 122 -30.34 11.93 -7.81
CA VAL A 122 -31.63 12.62 -7.58
C VAL A 122 -32.72 11.86 -8.30
N LEU A 123 -33.68 11.33 -7.52
CA LEU A 123 -34.91 10.76 -8.02
C LEU A 123 -35.96 11.84 -8.16
N ASP A 124 -36.31 12.22 -9.38
CA ASP A 124 -37.48 13.05 -9.65
C ASP A 124 -38.69 12.13 -9.86
N CYS A 125 -39.43 11.83 -8.81
CA CYS A 125 -40.72 11.21 -8.92
C CYS A 125 -41.82 12.29 -8.78
N PRO A 126 -42.71 12.47 -9.74
CA PRO A 126 -43.88 13.35 -9.55
C PRO A 126 -44.77 12.75 -8.46
N ALA A 127 -44.70 13.33 -7.26
CA ALA A 127 -45.53 12.89 -6.14
C ALA A 127 -46.74 13.81 -5.96
N PRO A 128 -47.94 13.26 -5.65
CA PRO A 128 -49.06 14.08 -5.23
C PRO A 128 -48.73 14.80 -3.91
N ALA A 129 -49.19 16.05 -3.80
CA ALA A 129 -48.88 16.96 -2.70
C ALA A 129 -49.60 16.55 -1.39
N ALA A 130 -49.17 15.49 -0.72
CA ALA A 130 -49.69 15.16 0.59
C ALA A 130 -48.62 14.49 1.50
N ALA A 131 -48.44 15.10 2.66
CA ALA A 131 -47.83 14.60 3.90
C ALA A 131 -46.35 14.15 3.86
N VAL A 132 -45.56 14.81 4.68
CA VAL A 132 -44.17 14.42 5.03
C VAL A 132 -44.20 13.12 5.83
N ALA A 133 -43.74 12.02 5.23
CA ALA A 133 -43.51 10.76 5.94
C ALA A 133 -42.04 10.66 6.36
N PRO A 134 -41.70 9.92 7.43
CA PRO A 134 -40.32 9.71 7.84
C PRO A 134 -39.54 9.00 6.74
N ALA A 135 -38.22 9.17 6.75
CA ALA A 135 -37.32 8.54 5.80
C ALA A 135 -37.45 7.00 5.85
N GLU A 136 -37.85 6.40 4.74
CA GLU A 136 -37.95 4.94 4.59
C GLU A 136 -36.80 4.42 3.73
N VAL A 137 -36.21 3.31 4.12
CA VAL A 137 -35.22 2.59 3.30
C VAL A 137 -35.97 1.59 2.43
N VAL A 138 -35.93 1.78 1.12
CA VAL A 138 -36.64 0.91 0.16
C VAL A 138 -35.58 0.16 -0.67
N GLN A 139 -35.83 -1.13 -0.87
CA GLN A 139 -35.05 -1.92 -1.81
C GLN A 139 -35.55 -1.68 -3.24
N ALA A 140 -34.63 -1.41 -4.15
CA ALA A 140 -34.93 -1.20 -5.55
C ALA A 140 -34.03 -2.10 -6.43
N THR A 141 -34.61 -2.68 -7.47
CA THR A 141 -33.89 -3.53 -8.42
C THR A 141 -33.62 -2.74 -9.71
N TYR A 142 -32.37 -2.65 -10.11
CA TYR A 142 -31.97 -1.95 -11.32
C TYR A 142 -32.41 -2.71 -12.57
N GLN A 143 -33.17 -2.04 -13.47
CA GLN A 143 -33.74 -2.61 -14.70
C GLN A 143 -32.96 -2.25 -15.98
N GLY A 144 -31.97 -1.37 -15.87
CA GLY A 144 -31.21 -0.89 -17.03
C GLY A 144 -31.33 0.61 -17.24
N THR A 145 -30.58 1.13 -18.24
CA THR A 145 -30.57 2.54 -18.59
C THR A 145 -31.41 2.76 -19.86
N LYS A 146 -32.34 3.73 -19.80
CA LYS A 146 -33.12 4.20 -20.97
C LYS A 146 -32.75 5.66 -21.26
N GLN A 147 -32.87 6.08 -22.50
CA GLN A 147 -32.77 7.51 -22.85
C GLN A 147 -34.12 8.20 -22.65
N ASP A 148 -34.13 9.36 -22.00
CA ASP A 148 -35.32 10.21 -21.89
C ASP A 148 -35.56 11.00 -23.20
N ASP A 149 -36.70 11.69 -23.28
CA ASP A 149 -37.09 12.48 -24.46
C ASP A 149 -36.10 13.61 -24.80
N ASN A 150 -35.16 13.91 -23.88
CA ASN A 150 -34.10 14.91 -24.04
C ASN A 150 -32.74 14.29 -24.37
N GLY A 151 -32.68 12.99 -24.67
CA GLY A 151 -31.45 12.26 -25.00
C GLY A 151 -30.51 12.01 -23.79
N ARG A 152 -31.00 12.15 -22.55
CA ARG A 152 -30.21 11.89 -21.33
C ARG A 152 -30.39 10.44 -20.92
N SER A 153 -29.30 9.82 -20.50
CA SER A 153 -29.32 8.45 -19.97
C SER A 153 -30.01 8.43 -18.60
N VAL A 154 -31.10 7.70 -18.48
CA VAL A 154 -31.91 7.56 -17.27
C VAL A 154 -31.91 6.11 -16.84
N ALA A 155 -31.53 5.82 -15.60
CA ALA A 155 -31.61 4.48 -15.06
C ALA A 155 -33.00 4.18 -14.51
N SER A 156 -33.56 3.03 -14.86
CA SER A 156 -34.86 2.57 -14.39
C SER A 156 -34.68 1.56 -13.26
N PHE A 157 -35.48 1.70 -12.21
CA PHE A 157 -35.50 0.79 -11.06
C PHE A 157 -36.94 0.33 -10.76
N THR A 158 -37.08 -0.94 -10.36
CA THR A 158 -38.33 -1.47 -9.80
C THR A 158 -38.23 -1.51 -8.29
N LEU A 159 -39.13 -0.87 -7.60
CA LEU A 159 -39.19 -0.86 -6.14
C LEU A 159 -39.74 -2.19 -5.64
N SER A 160 -39.15 -2.78 -4.60
CA SER A 160 -39.59 -4.04 -4.00
C SER A 160 -40.88 -3.87 -3.14
N ALA A 161 -41.19 -2.62 -2.73
CA ALA A 161 -42.42 -2.26 -2.05
C ALA A 161 -42.99 -0.96 -2.63
N PRO A 162 -44.29 -0.82 -2.80
CA PRO A 162 -44.90 0.42 -3.27
C PRO A 162 -44.69 1.52 -2.21
N LEU A 163 -43.98 2.57 -2.57
CA LEU A 163 -43.98 3.82 -1.79
C LEU A 163 -45.41 4.39 -1.77
N ALA A 164 -45.91 4.71 -0.59
CA ALA A 164 -47.25 5.30 -0.46
C ALA A 164 -47.36 6.56 -1.34
N GLY A 165 -48.12 6.45 -2.45
CA GLY A 165 -48.37 7.52 -3.41
C GLY A 165 -47.42 7.59 -4.62
N ALA A 166 -46.61 6.57 -4.90
CA ALA A 166 -45.77 6.48 -6.09
C ALA A 166 -46.26 5.42 -7.07
N THR A 167 -46.14 5.66 -8.37
CA THR A 167 -46.32 4.65 -9.40
C THR A 167 -45.14 3.65 -9.38
N PRO A 168 -45.34 2.36 -9.78
CA PRO A 168 -44.31 1.33 -9.70
C PRO A 168 -43.07 1.59 -10.59
N GLU A 169 -43.11 2.53 -11.50
CA GLU A 169 -41.97 2.97 -12.30
C GLU A 169 -41.53 4.37 -11.88
N CYS A 170 -40.41 4.44 -11.16
CA CYS A 170 -39.73 5.71 -10.89
C CYS A 170 -38.57 5.89 -11.85
N VAL A 171 -38.49 7.05 -12.49
CA VAL A 171 -37.40 7.41 -13.39
C VAL A 171 -36.32 8.14 -12.58
N LEU A 172 -35.14 7.54 -12.52
CA LEU A 172 -33.95 8.10 -11.87
C LEU A 172 -33.15 8.92 -12.88
N ARG A 173 -32.97 10.21 -12.59
CA ARG A 173 -31.98 11.02 -13.32
C ARG A 173 -30.62 10.86 -12.67
N VAL A 174 -29.71 10.26 -13.39
CA VAL A 174 -28.37 9.97 -12.92
C VAL A 174 -27.38 10.81 -13.70
N SER A 175 -26.62 11.63 -13.01
CA SER A 175 -25.54 12.41 -13.63
C SER A 175 -24.25 11.61 -13.77
N ALA A 176 -24.04 10.54 -13.00
CA ALA A 176 -23.01 9.52 -13.23
C ALA A 176 -23.37 8.26 -12.45
N LEU A 177 -23.47 7.11 -13.12
CA LEU A 177 -23.72 5.81 -12.50
C LEU A 177 -22.44 4.98 -12.51
N GLU A 178 -22.20 4.32 -11.38
CA GLU A 178 -21.53 3.00 -11.44
C GLU A 178 -22.34 2.12 -12.38
N PRO A 179 -21.72 1.33 -13.28
CA PRO A 179 -22.43 0.38 -14.09
C PRO A 179 -23.07 -0.66 -13.17
N LEU A 180 -24.30 -0.41 -12.76
CA LEU A 180 -25.10 -1.39 -12.04
C LEU A 180 -25.44 -2.50 -13.02
N GLN A 181 -25.20 -3.76 -12.65
CA GLN A 181 -25.66 -4.88 -13.42
C GLN A 181 -27.17 -4.94 -13.35
N VAL A 182 -27.84 -5.19 -14.49
CA VAL A 182 -29.29 -5.38 -14.52
C VAL A 182 -29.66 -6.50 -13.54
N GLY A 183 -30.60 -6.22 -12.64
CA GLY A 183 -30.96 -7.13 -11.53
C GLY A 183 -30.25 -6.84 -10.20
N ALA A 184 -29.30 -5.90 -10.13
CA ALA A 184 -28.68 -5.51 -8.86
C ALA A 184 -29.72 -4.85 -7.92
N THR A 185 -29.74 -5.29 -6.67
CA THR A 185 -30.60 -4.71 -5.63
C THR A 185 -29.85 -3.61 -4.90
N VAL A 186 -30.42 -2.41 -4.88
CA VAL A 186 -29.85 -1.21 -4.24
C VAL A 186 -30.78 -0.77 -3.10
N GLN A 187 -30.22 -0.38 -1.96
CA GLN A 187 -30.98 0.23 -0.87
C GLN A 187 -31.02 1.74 -1.09
N LEU A 188 -32.21 2.28 -1.20
CA LEU A 188 -32.47 3.70 -1.39
C LEU A 188 -33.09 4.27 -0.12
N SER A 189 -32.53 5.33 0.46
CA SER A 189 -33.17 6.07 1.55
C SER A 189 -33.97 7.24 0.96
N THR A 190 -35.25 7.33 1.35
CA THR A 190 -36.16 8.35 0.82
C THR A 190 -36.29 9.52 1.79
N GLN A 191 -35.96 10.76 1.37
CA GLN A 191 -36.35 11.98 2.07
C GLN A 191 -37.42 12.74 1.23
N ARG A 192 -38.56 13.01 1.80
CA ARG A 192 -39.63 13.82 1.16
C ARG A 192 -39.38 15.31 1.43
N THR A 193 -39.08 16.06 0.38
CA THR A 193 -39.18 17.52 0.38
C THR A 193 -40.40 17.94 -0.43
N ALA A 194 -41.03 19.06 -0.09
CA ALA A 194 -42.28 19.53 -0.72
C ALA A 194 -42.17 19.53 -2.26
N GLY A 195 -42.92 18.66 -2.93
CA GLY A 195 -43.07 18.60 -4.38
C GLY A 195 -42.15 17.62 -5.13
N ALA A 196 -41.15 16.98 -4.50
CA ALA A 196 -40.30 15.98 -5.13
C ALA A 196 -39.91 14.89 -4.13
N LEU A 197 -39.90 13.63 -4.56
CA LEU A 197 -39.32 12.53 -3.80
C LEU A 197 -37.81 12.56 -4.08
N ARG A 198 -37.00 12.99 -3.10
CA ARG A 198 -35.55 12.96 -3.19
C ARG A 198 -35.08 11.64 -2.60
N VAL A 199 -34.52 10.80 -3.44
CA VAL A 199 -33.82 9.59 -2.98
C VAL A 199 -32.35 9.91 -2.97
N GLU A 200 -31.78 10.04 -1.80
CA GLU A 200 -30.34 10.20 -1.65
C GLU A 200 -29.74 8.81 -1.48
N GLN A 201 -29.10 8.30 -2.52
CA GLN A 201 -28.10 7.27 -2.29
C GLN A 201 -27.01 7.94 -1.43
N ARG A 202 -26.69 7.35 -0.27
CA ARG A 202 -25.66 7.92 0.61
C ARG A 202 -24.38 8.09 -0.21
N ASP A 203 -24.00 9.33 -0.43
CA ASP A 203 -22.88 9.63 -1.28
C ASP A 203 -21.60 9.18 -0.56
N PHE A 204 -20.89 8.21 -1.11
CA PHE A 204 -19.60 7.74 -0.58
C PHE A 204 -18.57 8.87 -0.51
N LEU A 205 -18.79 9.96 -1.22
CA LEU A 205 -18.01 11.19 -1.13
C LEU A 205 -18.08 11.79 0.27
N ASP A 206 -19.30 11.99 0.82
CA ASP A 206 -19.48 12.56 2.14
C ASP A 206 -18.93 11.64 3.21
N LEU A 207 -19.17 10.32 3.08
CA LEU A 207 -18.56 9.33 3.94
C LEU A 207 -17.03 9.41 3.90
N ALA A 208 -16.43 9.45 2.71
CA ALA A 208 -14.98 9.55 2.57
C ALA A 208 -14.42 10.85 3.16
N ALA A 209 -15.12 11.98 3.00
CA ALA A 209 -14.73 13.27 3.56
C ALA A 209 -14.75 13.25 5.09
N ASP A 210 -15.80 12.69 5.71
CA ASP A 210 -15.91 12.60 7.15
C ASP A 210 -14.88 11.64 7.75
N LEU A 211 -14.72 10.46 7.15
CA LEU A 211 -13.69 9.51 7.55
C LEU A 211 -12.28 10.12 7.46
N CYS A 212 -12.01 10.87 6.39
CA CYS A 212 -10.75 11.57 6.21
C CYS A 212 -10.52 12.61 7.30
N ARG A 213 -11.55 13.42 7.66
CA ARG A 213 -11.47 14.40 8.77
C ARG A 213 -11.07 13.74 10.08
N ILE A 214 -11.67 12.60 10.42
CA ILE A 214 -11.37 11.85 11.63
C ILE A 214 -9.94 11.30 11.62
N MET A 215 -9.43 10.87 10.47
CA MET A 215 -8.13 10.22 10.36
C MET A 215 -6.93 11.19 10.28
N TRP A 216 -7.13 12.50 10.05
CA TRP A 216 -6.03 13.47 9.96
C TRP A 216 -5.09 13.50 11.18
N PRO A 217 -5.57 13.43 12.45
CA PRO A 217 -4.69 13.40 13.62
C PRO A 217 -3.67 12.26 13.63
N PHE A 218 -3.92 11.18 12.89
CA PHE A 218 -3.00 10.06 12.73
C PHE A 218 -1.63 10.50 12.20
N ILE A 219 -1.55 11.50 11.31
CA ILE A 219 -0.28 11.99 10.75
C ILE A 219 0.66 12.49 11.86
N LEU A 220 0.14 13.26 12.81
CA LEU A 220 0.92 13.77 13.95
C LEU A 220 1.52 12.61 14.75
N LEU A 221 0.70 11.63 15.11
CA LEU A 221 1.11 10.48 15.91
C LEU A 221 2.13 9.60 15.18
N ALA A 222 1.92 9.36 13.90
CA ALA A 222 2.82 8.60 13.06
C ALA A 222 4.17 9.31 12.87
N SER A 223 4.17 10.63 12.69
CA SER A 223 5.40 11.43 12.56
C SER A 223 6.21 11.44 13.85
N LEU A 224 5.56 11.54 14.99
CA LEU A 224 6.20 11.41 16.31
C LEU A 224 6.76 10.00 16.55
N SER A 225 6.04 8.97 16.10
CA SER A 225 6.50 7.58 16.15
C SER A 225 7.76 7.38 15.29
N ALA A 226 7.82 7.98 14.12
CA ALA A 226 8.99 7.91 13.23
C ALA A 226 10.22 8.64 13.81
N LEU A 227 10.01 9.78 14.45
CA LEU A 227 11.08 10.48 15.16
C LEU A 227 11.60 9.65 16.33
N SER A 228 10.69 9.02 17.08
CA SER A 228 10.99 8.08 18.17
C SER A 228 11.81 6.88 17.67
N MET A 229 11.44 6.32 16.52
CA MET A 229 12.21 5.26 15.84
C MET A 229 13.61 5.75 15.50
N GLY A 230 13.76 6.95 14.93
CA GLY A 230 15.04 7.56 14.62
C GLY A 230 15.94 7.70 15.87
N ALA A 231 15.38 8.18 16.97
CA ALA A 231 16.09 8.29 18.25
C ALA A 231 16.53 6.92 18.80
N LEU A 232 15.65 5.92 18.81
CA LEU A 232 15.97 4.57 19.27
C LEU A 232 17.05 3.90 18.42
N ASN A 233 17.05 4.16 17.11
CA ASN A 233 18.07 3.65 16.19
C ASN A 233 19.46 4.22 16.51
N VAL A 234 19.57 5.50 16.93
CA VAL A 234 20.84 6.09 17.40
C VAL A 234 21.39 5.29 18.58
N PHE A 235 20.55 4.90 19.53
CA PHE A 235 20.93 4.09 20.69
C PHE A 235 20.98 2.58 20.42
N GLY A 236 20.93 2.15 19.17
CA GLY A 236 21.12 0.76 18.74
C GLY A 236 19.93 -0.17 18.98
N ILE A 237 18.73 0.38 19.18
CA ILE A 237 17.47 -0.38 19.35
C ILE A 237 16.72 -0.36 18.03
N PHE A 238 16.76 -1.47 17.26
CA PHE A 238 16.16 -1.57 15.92
C PHE A 238 14.88 -2.41 15.87
N GLY A 239 14.73 -3.40 16.74
CA GLY A 239 13.60 -4.34 16.72
C GLY A 239 12.28 -3.70 17.16
N LEU A 240 12.28 -3.00 18.29
CA LEU A 240 11.08 -2.40 18.87
C LEU A 240 10.40 -1.37 17.96
N PRO A 241 11.13 -0.45 17.30
CA PRO A 241 10.51 0.48 16.35
C PRO A 241 9.81 -0.18 15.18
N ASN A 242 10.37 -1.27 14.65
CA ASN A 242 9.73 -2.03 13.58
C ASN A 242 8.47 -2.76 14.07
N LEU A 243 8.46 -3.27 15.32
CA LEU A 243 7.27 -3.86 15.93
C LEU A 243 6.17 -2.84 16.25
N ALA A 244 6.50 -1.56 16.39
CA ALA A 244 5.51 -0.51 16.62
C ALA A 244 4.47 -0.41 15.49
N SER A 245 4.86 -0.68 14.23
CA SER A 245 3.92 -0.76 13.11
C SER A 245 2.97 -1.97 13.21
N ALA A 246 3.41 -3.07 13.82
CA ALA A 246 2.50 -4.19 14.12
C ALA A 246 1.48 -3.82 15.20
N ALA A 247 1.88 -3.05 16.21
CA ALA A 247 0.96 -2.53 17.23
C ALA A 247 -0.11 -1.62 16.60
N PHE A 248 0.25 -0.77 15.64
CA PHE A 248 -0.72 0.01 14.85
C PHE A 248 -1.77 -0.89 14.20
N ASN A 249 -1.34 -1.91 13.45
CA ASN A 249 -2.25 -2.80 12.73
C ASN A 249 -3.18 -3.56 13.70
N LEU A 250 -2.64 -4.13 14.77
CA LEU A 250 -3.42 -4.89 15.75
C LEU A 250 -4.42 -4.01 16.50
N THR A 251 -4.02 -2.80 16.92
CA THR A 251 -4.91 -1.85 17.57
C THR A 251 -6.01 -1.40 16.64
N THR A 252 -5.70 -1.11 15.38
CA THR A 252 -6.71 -0.69 14.39
C THR A 252 -7.74 -1.80 14.14
N VAL A 253 -7.33 -3.06 14.09
CA VAL A 253 -8.26 -4.19 13.97
C VAL A 253 -9.10 -4.33 15.23
N ALA A 254 -8.47 -4.43 16.40
CA ALA A 254 -9.19 -4.71 17.64
C ALA A 254 -10.16 -3.58 18.01
N MET A 255 -9.67 -2.34 18.03
CA MET A 255 -10.50 -1.18 18.37
C MET A 255 -11.49 -0.83 17.27
N GLY A 256 -11.11 -0.99 16.00
CA GLY A 256 -12.00 -0.78 14.86
C GLY A 256 -13.19 -1.74 14.88
N SER A 257 -12.94 -3.02 15.11
CA SER A 257 -14.01 -4.01 15.23
C SER A 257 -14.88 -3.75 16.46
N LEU A 258 -14.31 -3.38 17.60
CA LEU A 258 -15.07 -3.08 18.81
C LEU A 258 -15.92 -1.82 18.65
N ILE A 259 -15.33 -0.69 18.25
CA ILE A 259 -16.04 0.59 18.11
C ILE A 259 -17.01 0.52 16.94
N GLY A 260 -16.61 -0.11 15.82
CA GLY A 260 -17.49 -0.32 14.67
C GLY A 260 -18.73 -1.13 15.03
N TRP A 261 -18.58 -2.20 15.82
CA TRP A 261 -19.71 -2.99 16.32
C TRP A 261 -20.61 -2.20 17.29
N LEU A 262 -20.04 -1.31 18.11
CA LEU A 262 -20.83 -0.44 18.99
C LEU A 262 -21.64 0.61 18.22
N ILE A 263 -21.13 1.09 17.08
CA ILE A 263 -21.79 2.08 16.23
C ILE A 263 -22.85 1.39 15.36
N ASP A 264 -22.47 0.32 14.69
CA ASP A 264 -23.35 -0.46 13.81
C ASP A 264 -23.00 -1.95 13.91
N PRO A 265 -23.76 -2.71 14.74
CA PRO A 265 -23.54 -4.15 14.93
C PRO A 265 -23.62 -4.99 13.65
N ALA A 266 -24.31 -4.49 12.63
CA ALA A 266 -24.40 -5.14 11.32
C ALA A 266 -23.19 -4.88 10.43
N PHE A 267 -22.25 -4.05 10.86
CA PHE A 267 -21.10 -3.61 10.06
C PHE A 267 -21.50 -3.01 8.71
N GLY A 268 -22.50 -2.15 8.68
CA GLY A 268 -22.81 -1.29 7.55
C GLY A 268 -21.79 -0.15 7.38
N PRO A 269 -22.07 0.82 6.50
CA PRO A 269 -21.18 1.94 6.24
C PRO A 269 -20.83 2.77 7.49
N ASP A 270 -21.74 2.86 8.47
CA ASP A 270 -21.53 3.62 9.70
C ASP A 270 -20.48 3.01 10.62
N ALA A 271 -20.30 1.70 10.62
CA ALA A 271 -19.25 1.04 11.37
C ALA A 271 -17.83 1.54 10.96
N LEU A 272 -17.65 2.06 9.75
CA LEU A 272 -16.39 2.61 9.28
C LEU A 272 -15.91 3.83 10.08
N TYR A 273 -16.83 4.58 10.71
CA TYR A 273 -16.43 5.65 11.66
C TYR A 273 -15.64 5.08 12.84
N GLY A 274 -16.00 3.90 13.33
CA GLY A 274 -15.26 3.19 14.37
C GLY A 274 -13.85 2.82 13.92
N PHE A 275 -13.70 2.39 12.68
CA PHE A 275 -12.39 2.08 12.10
C PHE A 275 -11.57 3.34 11.84
N ALA A 276 -12.17 4.46 11.47
CA ALA A 276 -11.46 5.74 11.32
C ALA A 276 -10.90 6.23 12.67
N ILE A 277 -11.67 6.13 13.74
CA ILE A 277 -11.21 6.42 15.11
C ILE A 277 -10.08 5.46 15.49
N ALA A 278 -10.22 4.17 15.17
CA ALA A 278 -9.21 3.16 15.47
C ALA A 278 -7.89 3.38 14.73
N VAL A 279 -7.88 4.02 13.57
CA VAL A 279 -6.64 4.45 12.89
C VAL A 279 -5.88 5.45 13.76
N VAL A 280 -6.55 6.41 14.38
CA VAL A 280 -5.92 7.38 15.28
C VAL A 280 -5.41 6.69 16.55
N LEU A 281 -6.22 5.81 17.16
CA LEU A 281 -5.81 5.00 18.31
C LEU A 281 -4.62 4.09 17.98
N GLY A 282 -4.60 3.50 16.79
CA GLY A 282 -3.47 2.72 16.28
C GLY A 282 -2.19 3.56 16.19
N GLY A 283 -2.30 4.80 15.68
CA GLY A 283 -1.18 5.76 15.67
C GLY A 283 -0.66 6.08 17.08
N ALA A 284 -1.56 6.25 18.03
CA ALA A 284 -1.21 6.42 19.44
C ALA A 284 -0.50 5.17 20.00
N ALA A 285 -1.03 3.97 19.76
CA ALA A 285 -0.40 2.72 20.18
C ALA A 285 1.01 2.54 19.58
N GLN A 286 1.17 2.87 18.28
CA GLN A 286 2.47 2.84 17.60
C GLN A 286 3.51 3.74 18.29
N LEU A 287 3.11 4.91 18.74
CA LEU A 287 3.97 5.83 19.50
C LEU A 287 4.22 5.31 20.92
N LEU A 288 3.17 4.93 21.65
CA LEU A 288 3.22 4.54 23.05
C LEU A 288 4.11 3.31 23.30
N VAL A 289 4.13 2.33 22.41
CA VAL A 289 5.01 1.15 22.50
C VAL A 289 6.49 1.54 22.55
N GLN A 290 6.87 2.67 21.96
CA GLN A 290 8.27 3.14 21.92
C GLN A 290 8.65 3.98 23.15
N VAL A 291 7.69 4.62 23.83
CA VAL A 291 7.92 5.53 24.94
C VAL A 291 8.71 4.89 26.11
N PRO A 292 8.43 3.65 26.56
CA PRO A 292 9.20 3.04 27.64
C PRO A 292 10.69 2.89 27.30
N ALA A 293 11.02 2.54 26.07
CA ALA A 293 12.41 2.42 25.62
C ALA A 293 13.11 3.78 25.55
N LEU A 294 12.41 4.81 25.07
CA LEU A 294 12.92 6.19 25.05
C LEU A 294 13.22 6.69 26.48
N ARG A 295 12.28 6.48 27.42
CA ARG A 295 12.46 6.86 28.83
C ARG A 295 13.64 6.14 29.48
N ARG A 296 13.83 4.84 29.20
CA ARG A 296 14.99 4.07 29.67
C ARG A 296 16.32 4.59 29.13
N LYS A 297 16.31 5.26 27.98
CA LYS A 297 17.48 5.90 27.36
C LYS A 297 17.68 7.36 27.77
N GLY A 298 16.89 7.85 28.73
CA GLY A 298 17.03 9.18 29.30
C GLY A 298 16.18 10.25 28.64
N PHE A 299 15.30 9.89 27.69
CA PHE A 299 14.39 10.87 27.12
C PHE A 299 13.40 11.39 28.18
N ARG A 300 13.39 12.69 28.38
CA ARG A 300 12.41 13.41 29.17
C ARG A 300 11.74 14.44 28.30
N ALA A 301 10.44 14.29 28.09
CA ALA A 301 9.68 15.28 27.34
C ALA A 301 9.68 16.62 28.10
N ALA A 302 10.25 17.63 27.49
CA ALA A 302 10.27 18.98 28.06
C ALA A 302 9.00 19.72 27.59
N TRP A 303 7.91 19.58 28.36
CA TRP A 303 6.61 20.21 28.08
C TRP A 303 6.64 21.76 28.09
N ASN A 304 7.70 22.37 28.64
CA ASN A 304 7.87 23.83 28.68
C ASN A 304 8.20 24.47 27.32
N ILE A 305 8.36 23.67 26.26
CA ILE A 305 8.71 24.13 24.92
C ILE A 305 7.47 24.68 24.17
N GLY A 306 6.26 24.23 24.55
CA GLY A 306 5.02 24.51 23.82
C GLY A 306 4.51 25.96 23.91
N LEU A 307 4.99 26.78 24.80
CA LEU A 307 4.43 28.13 25.04
C LEU A 307 5.40 29.29 24.79
N ARG A 308 6.65 29.05 24.42
CA ARG A 308 7.51 30.11 23.88
C ARG A 308 7.41 30.15 22.33
N LEU A 309 6.20 30.28 21.85
CA LEU A 309 5.88 30.79 20.52
C LEU A 309 6.25 32.29 20.44
N GLN A 310 7.52 32.62 20.58
CA GLN A 310 8.00 33.88 20.07
C GLN A 310 8.02 33.77 18.54
N ALA A 311 6.97 34.30 17.94
CA ALA A 311 6.81 34.41 16.50
C ALA A 311 8.15 34.83 15.84
N GLY A 312 8.62 34.02 14.92
CA GLY A 312 9.76 34.29 14.06
C GLY A 312 11.12 33.70 14.46
N LYS A 313 11.35 33.23 15.71
CA LYS A 313 12.64 32.64 16.13
C LYS A 313 12.63 31.13 16.30
N LEU A 314 11.48 30.46 16.18
CA LEU A 314 11.32 29.06 16.54
C LEU A 314 11.83 28.04 15.52
N LEU A 315 11.82 28.38 14.24
CA LEU A 315 12.04 27.40 13.19
C LEU A 315 13.50 27.13 12.80
N PHE A 316 14.46 28.02 13.10
CA PHE A 316 15.82 27.86 12.55
C PHE A 316 16.97 28.42 13.39
N THR A 317 16.81 28.56 14.71
CA THR A 317 17.88 29.10 15.58
C THR A 317 19.02 28.11 15.84
N ASP A 318 18.71 26.80 15.87
CA ASP A 318 19.74 25.78 16.09
C ASP A 318 20.25 25.25 14.72
N PRO A 319 21.58 25.32 14.45
CA PRO A 319 22.16 24.82 13.21
C PRO A 319 21.94 23.32 12.97
N ALA A 320 21.93 22.51 14.04
CA ALA A 320 21.70 21.07 13.93
C ALA A 320 20.25 20.74 13.57
N ALA A 321 19.26 21.42 14.20
CA ALA A 321 17.85 21.29 13.85
C ALA A 321 17.60 21.74 12.40
N ARG A 322 18.14 22.90 12.01
CA ARG A 322 18.05 23.39 10.61
C ARG A 322 18.61 22.36 9.61
N ARG A 323 19.71 21.72 9.94
CA ARG A 323 20.33 20.71 9.09
C ARG A 323 19.43 19.50 8.91
N ILE A 324 18.69 19.07 9.95
CA ILE A 324 17.72 17.96 9.85
C ILE A 324 16.66 18.30 8.81
N TRP A 325 16.06 19.48 8.90
CA TRP A 325 15.01 19.93 7.96
C TRP A 325 15.52 20.04 6.53
N LEU A 326 16.72 20.61 6.32
CA LEU A 326 17.31 20.72 4.98
C LEU A 326 17.63 19.36 4.35
N LEU A 327 18.10 18.39 5.16
CA LEU A 327 18.36 17.03 4.69
C LEU A 327 17.08 16.24 4.42
N MET A 328 15.97 16.61 5.09
CA MET A 328 14.68 15.96 4.90
C MET A 328 14.03 16.33 3.55
N VAL A 329 14.17 17.58 3.08
CA VAL A 329 13.47 18.09 1.89
C VAL A 329 13.65 17.19 0.65
N PRO A 330 14.89 16.81 0.24
CA PRO A 330 15.07 15.93 -0.91
C PRO A 330 14.38 14.57 -0.73
N GLY A 331 14.44 14.02 0.48
CA GLY A 331 13.80 12.74 0.80
C GLY A 331 12.28 12.81 0.72
N VAL A 332 11.67 13.89 1.22
CA VAL A 332 10.21 14.14 1.13
C VAL A 332 9.78 14.27 -0.33
N ILE A 333 10.52 15.01 -1.15
CA ILE A 333 10.22 15.16 -2.58
C ILE A 333 10.29 13.78 -3.29
N ALA A 334 11.36 13.02 -3.06
CA ALA A 334 11.51 11.70 -3.67
C ALA A 334 10.41 10.71 -3.23
N ALA A 335 10.06 10.70 -1.94
CA ALA A 335 8.95 9.91 -1.42
C ALA A 335 7.61 10.40 -1.99
N GLY A 336 7.41 11.72 -2.09
CA GLY A 336 6.21 12.33 -2.64
C GLY A 336 5.93 11.88 -4.06
N ILE A 337 6.92 11.87 -4.93
CA ILE A 337 6.78 11.40 -6.33
C ILE A 337 6.31 9.94 -6.35
N THR A 338 6.89 9.09 -5.51
CA THR A 338 6.51 7.66 -5.43
C THR A 338 5.08 7.50 -4.93
N GLN A 339 4.69 8.25 -3.90
CA GLN A 339 3.34 8.17 -3.32
C GLN A 339 2.28 8.79 -4.23
N THR A 340 2.63 9.80 -5.01
CA THR A 340 1.74 10.38 -6.01
C THR A 340 1.28 9.34 -7.03
N ASN A 341 2.15 8.43 -7.47
CA ASN A 341 1.74 7.35 -8.39
C ASN A 341 0.69 6.41 -7.76
N VAL A 342 0.88 6.02 -6.49
CA VAL A 342 -0.09 5.19 -5.77
C VAL A 342 -1.43 5.92 -5.61
N PHE A 343 -1.38 7.22 -5.34
CA PHE A 343 -2.55 8.07 -5.21
C PHE A 343 -3.32 8.20 -6.53
N ILE A 344 -2.62 8.43 -7.63
CA ILE A 344 -3.18 8.51 -8.99
C ILE A 344 -3.90 7.21 -9.35
N ASN A 345 -3.29 6.06 -9.10
CA ASN A 345 -3.94 4.77 -9.33
C ASN A 345 -5.24 4.62 -8.53
N THR A 346 -5.26 5.12 -7.28
CA THR A 346 -6.49 5.13 -6.48
C THR A 346 -7.55 6.04 -7.08
N ALA A 347 -7.15 7.24 -7.54
CA ALA A 347 -8.07 8.18 -8.19
C ALA A 347 -8.70 7.56 -9.45
N PHE A 348 -7.91 6.92 -10.32
CA PHE A 348 -8.46 6.21 -11.49
C PHE A 348 -9.33 5.02 -11.10
N ALA A 349 -9.02 4.31 -10.00
CA ALA A 349 -9.84 3.20 -9.54
C ALA A 349 -11.25 3.64 -9.08
N LEU A 350 -11.42 4.90 -8.68
CA LEU A 350 -12.71 5.45 -8.30
C LEU A 350 -13.66 5.68 -9.50
N TYR A 351 -13.14 5.72 -10.73
CA TYR A 351 -13.97 5.72 -11.95
C TYR A 351 -14.48 4.33 -12.33
N LEU A 352 -13.97 3.27 -11.67
CA LEU A 352 -14.36 1.90 -11.92
C LEU A 352 -15.50 1.47 -10.97
N PRO A 353 -16.16 0.32 -11.20
CA PRO A 353 -17.19 -0.22 -10.33
C PRO A 353 -16.73 -0.34 -8.87
N GLY A 354 -17.67 -0.24 -7.94
CA GLY A 354 -17.40 -0.36 -6.49
C GLY A 354 -16.68 -1.67 -6.14
N GLY A 355 -15.70 -1.57 -5.23
CA GLY A 355 -14.80 -2.67 -4.88
C GLY A 355 -13.48 -2.68 -5.64
N ALA A 356 -13.29 -1.83 -6.66
CA ALA A 356 -12.06 -1.76 -7.43
C ALA A 356 -10.86 -1.31 -6.58
N VAL A 357 -11.01 -0.29 -5.74
CA VAL A 357 -9.95 0.17 -4.82
C VAL A 357 -9.59 -0.93 -3.82
N THR A 358 -10.60 -1.62 -3.29
CA THR A 358 -10.43 -2.75 -2.37
C THR A 358 -9.68 -3.90 -3.04
N ALA A 359 -10.05 -4.28 -4.27
CA ALA A 359 -9.38 -5.34 -5.02
C ALA A 359 -7.91 -5.00 -5.30
N LEU A 360 -7.62 -3.76 -5.73
CA LEU A 360 -6.25 -3.28 -5.95
C LEU A 360 -5.44 -3.27 -4.65
N SER A 361 -6.02 -2.83 -3.53
CA SER A 361 -5.35 -2.80 -2.22
C SER A 361 -5.03 -4.21 -1.73
N SER A 362 -6.01 -5.10 -1.74
CA SER A 362 -5.87 -6.49 -1.26
C SER A 362 -4.86 -7.29 -2.10
N ALA A 363 -4.94 -7.18 -3.44
CA ALA A 363 -3.98 -7.79 -4.35
C ALA A 363 -2.56 -7.24 -4.14
N PHE A 364 -2.42 -5.93 -3.94
CA PHE A 364 -1.13 -5.28 -3.69
C PHE A 364 -0.47 -5.77 -2.41
N HIS A 365 -1.23 -6.02 -1.33
CA HIS A 365 -0.70 -6.57 -0.08
C HIS A 365 -0.10 -7.97 -0.29
N LEU A 366 -0.77 -8.86 -1.04
CA LEU A 366 -0.24 -10.19 -1.38
C LEU A 366 1.01 -10.09 -2.26
N TRP A 367 0.96 -9.23 -3.27
CA TRP A 367 2.08 -9.01 -4.18
C TRP A 367 3.33 -8.45 -3.49
N GLN A 368 3.16 -7.63 -2.44
CA GLN A 368 4.27 -7.09 -1.65
C GLN A 368 5.01 -8.13 -0.81
N LEU A 369 4.41 -9.28 -0.47
CA LEU A 369 5.05 -10.28 0.39
C LEU A 369 6.37 -10.81 -0.21
N PRO A 370 6.43 -11.33 -1.45
CA PRO A 370 7.70 -11.77 -2.05
C PRO A 370 8.68 -10.61 -2.24
N VAL A 371 8.19 -9.41 -2.57
CA VAL A 371 9.06 -8.23 -2.75
C VAL A 371 9.76 -7.85 -1.44
N ALA A 372 9.04 -7.86 -0.33
CA ALA A 372 9.61 -7.54 0.98
C ALA A 372 10.64 -8.59 1.43
N LEU A 373 10.34 -9.87 1.20
CA LEU A 373 11.23 -10.96 1.59
C LEU A 373 12.53 -10.99 0.77
N PHE A 374 12.45 -10.75 -0.54
CA PHE A 374 13.58 -10.96 -1.43
C PHE A 374 14.16 -9.65 -1.95
N GLY A 375 13.34 -8.71 -2.41
CA GLY A 375 13.79 -7.45 -2.97
C GLY A 375 14.37 -6.50 -1.92
N VAL A 376 13.60 -6.21 -0.87
CA VAL A 376 14.02 -5.26 0.18
C VAL A 376 15.15 -5.83 1.02
N ALA A 377 15.11 -7.12 1.38
CA ALA A 377 16.15 -7.77 2.17
C ALA A 377 17.52 -7.75 1.46
N VAL A 378 17.54 -8.03 0.15
CA VAL A 378 18.77 -7.96 -0.67
C VAL A 378 19.23 -6.52 -0.82
N GLY A 379 18.34 -5.57 -1.07
CA GLY A 379 18.67 -4.15 -1.16
C GLY A 379 19.37 -3.60 0.08
N MET A 380 18.94 -4.01 1.28
CA MET A 380 19.57 -3.63 2.56
C MET A 380 21.02 -4.15 2.68
N VAL A 381 21.36 -5.28 2.06
CA VAL A 381 22.72 -5.84 2.07
C VAL A 381 23.59 -5.21 0.98
N VAL A 382 22.99 -4.87 -0.15
CA VAL A 382 23.69 -4.26 -1.30
C VAL A 382 24.23 -2.87 -0.95
N LEU A 383 23.45 -2.03 -0.26
CA LEU A 383 23.84 -0.67 0.07
C LEU A 383 25.21 -0.57 0.81
N PRO A 384 25.43 -1.24 1.96
CA PRO A 384 26.72 -1.14 2.63
C PRO A 384 27.86 -1.79 1.84
N SER A 385 27.56 -2.84 1.06
CA SER A 385 28.56 -3.50 0.23
C SER A 385 29.07 -2.57 -0.87
N VAL A 386 28.16 -1.90 -1.58
CA VAL A 386 28.52 -0.93 -2.62
C VAL A 386 29.23 0.28 -2.04
N SER A 387 28.76 0.82 -0.91
CA SER A 387 29.41 1.96 -0.24
C SER A 387 30.86 1.67 0.18
N ARG A 388 31.18 0.43 0.55
CA ARG A 388 32.58 0.03 0.82
C ARG A 388 33.40 -0.05 -0.46
N MET A 389 32.84 -0.63 -1.52
CA MET A 389 33.51 -0.75 -2.82
C MET A 389 33.83 0.62 -3.45
N THR A 390 32.98 1.64 -3.22
CA THR A 390 33.25 3.00 -3.69
C THR A 390 34.38 3.69 -2.94
N LEU A 391 34.61 3.33 -1.67
CA LEU A 391 35.70 3.90 -0.84
C LEU A 391 37.06 3.23 -1.07
N GLU A 392 37.07 1.94 -1.42
CA GLU A 392 38.28 1.12 -1.48
C GLU A 392 38.96 1.12 -2.86
N GLN A 393 38.30 1.57 -3.94
CA GLN A 393 38.81 1.34 -5.31
C GLN A 393 38.75 2.59 -6.19
N GLY A 394 39.93 3.02 -6.68
CA GLY A 394 40.07 3.83 -7.90
C GLY A 394 39.47 3.14 -9.13
N GLY A 395 39.75 3.56 -10.34
CA GLY A 395 39.05 3.24 -11.60
C GLY A 395 38.50 1.83 -11.92
N GLU A 396 38.81 0.77 -11.16
CA GLU A 396 38.22 -0.57 -11.33
C GLU A 396 36.95 -0.82 -10.49
N GLY A 397 36.58 0.11 -9.58
CA GLY A 397 35.46 -0.02 -8.66
C GLY A 397 34.11 -0.24 -9.36
N GLY A 398 33.90 0.41 -10.50
CA GLY A 398 32.65 0.29 -11.27
C GLY A 398 32.36 -1.13 -11.77
N ARG A 399 33.37 -1.87 -12.22
CA ARG A 399 33.24 -3.25 -12.72
C ARG A 399 32.90 -4.23 -11.59
N HIS A 400 33.52 -4.07 -10.41
CA HIS A 400 33.21 -4.89 -9.23
C HIS A 400 31.81 -4.63 -8.70
N ILE A 401 31.38 -3.37 -8.61
CA ILE A 401 30.00 -3.00 -8.25
C ILE A 401 29.02 -3.62 -9.25
N ALA A 402 29.25 -3.50 -10.55
CA ALA A 402 28.39 -4.05 -11.59
C ALA A 402 28.24 -5.58 -11.49
N THR A 403 29.32 -6.29 -11.19
CA THR A 403 29.29 -7.75 -10.99
C THR A 403 28.48 -8.13 -9.74
N HIS A 404 28.66 -7.39 -8.65
CA HIS A 404 27.91 -7.60 -7.41
C HIS A 404 26.41 -7.34 -7.60
N LEU A 405 26.05 -6.28 -8.34
CA LEU A 405 24.66 -5.97 -8.69
C LEU A 405 24.04 -7.04 -9.59
N ALA A 406 24.78 -7.54 -10.58
CA ALA A 406 24.30 -8.63 -11.44
C ALA A 406 23.99 -9.90 -10.63
N GLN A 407 24.83 -10.24 -9.65
CA GLN A 407 24.57 -11.36 -8.73
C GLN A 407 23.33 -11.11 -7.85
N ALA A 408 23.18 -9.89 -7.31
CA ALA A 408 22.05 -9.52 -6.47
C ALA A 408 20.72 -9.58 -7.26
N ILE A 409 20.69 -9.08 -8.50
CA ILE A 409 19.51 -9.13 -9.37
C ILE A 409 19.13 -10.58 -9.67
N ARG A 410 20.09 -11.45 -10.02
CA ARG A 410 19.81 -12.87 -10.27
C ARG A 410 19.31 -13.59 -9.03
N PHE A 411 19.87 -13.31 -7.86
CA PHE A 411 19.43 -13.87 -6.61
C PHE A 411 17.96 -13.47 -6.29
N VAL A 412 17.60 -12.22 -6.52
CA VAL A 412 16.21 -11.77 -6.39
C VAL A 412 15.31 -12.42 -7.43
N ALA A 413 15.75 -12.53 -8.68
CA ALA A 413 15.00 -13.17 -9.76
C ALA A 413 14.71 -14.66 -9.46
N PHE A 414 15.67 -15.38 -8.85
CA PHE A 414 15.52 -16.78 -8.46
C PHE A 414 14.30 -17.03 -7.56
N PHE A 415 13.92 -16.05 -6.72
CA PHE A 415 12.73 -16.13 -5.87
C PHE A 415 11.53 -15.39 -6.44
N ALA A 416 11.75 -14.26 -7.12
CA ALA A 416 10.66 -13.44 -7.66
C ALA A 416 9.93 -14.12 -8.81
N VAL A 417 10.65 -14.82 -9.69
CA VAL A 417 10.05 -15.51 -10.86
C VAL A 417 9.07 -16.59 -10.42
N PRO A 418 9.43 -17.59 -9.58
CA PRO A 418 8.46 -18.59 -9.15
C PRO A 418 7.30 -17.98 -8.34
N SER A 419 7.56 -16.94 -7.53
CA SER A 419 6.50 -16.23 -6.82
C SER A 419 5.51 -15.56 -7.78
N ALA A 420 6.01 -14.90 -8.84
CA ALA A 420 5.17 -14.27 -9.85
C ALA A 420 4.32 -15.29 -10.60
N VAL A 421 4.88 -16.44 -10.94
CA VAL A 421 4.18 -17.53 -11.63
C VAL A 421 3.06 -18.11 -10.76
N VAL A 422 3.37 -18.45 -9.52
CA VAL A 422 2.39 -19.05 -8.59
C VAL A 422 1.28 -18.07 -8.26
N LEU A 423 1.62 -16.82 -7.87
CA LEU A 423 0.65 -15.77 -7.57
C LEU A 423 -0.17 -15.36 -8.81
N GLY A 424 0.44 -15.39 -9.99
CA GLY A 424 -0.24 -15.03 -11.24
C GLY A 424 -1.23 -16.08 -11.71
N ILE A 425 -0.89 -17.37 -11.62
CA ILE A 425 -1.74 -18.46 -12.10
C ILE A 425 -2.77 -18.87 -11.05
N TRP A 426 -2.38 -18.97 -9.78
CA TRP A 426 -3.26 -19.35 -8.66
C TRP A 426 -3.77 -18.16 -7.87
N GLY A 427 -3.84 -16.98 -8.51
CA GLY A 427 -4.21 -15.72 -7.85
C GLY A 427 -5.56 -15.80 -7.17
N GLN A 428 -6.59 -16.32 -7.83
CA GLN A 428 -7.94 -16.45 -7.28
C GLN A 428 -7.98 -17.44 -6.12
N GLU A 429 -7.30 -18.57 -6.25
CA GLU A 429 -7.21 -19.61 -5.24
C GLU A 429 -6.51 -19.11 -3.97
N ILE A 430 -5.41 -18.37 -4.14
CA ILE A 430 -4.67 -17.74 -3.05
C ILE A 430 -5.53 -16.66 -2.38
N VAL A 431 -6.14 -15.77 -3.16
CA VAL A 431 -7.04 -14.72 -2.65
C VAL A 431 -8.19 -15.34 -1.86
N SER A 432 -8.78 -16.44 -2.35
CA SER A 432 -9.89 -17.11 -1.66
C SER A 432 -9.51 -17.62 -0.27
N ILE A 433 -8.29 -18.12 -0.07
CA ILE A 433 -7.81 -18.57 1.23
C ILE A 433 -7.65 -17.40 2.20
N PHE A 434 -7.10 -16.28 1.74
CA PHE A 434 -6.83 -15.15 2.62
C PHE A 434 -8.07 -14.30 2.87
N PHE A 435 -8.89 -14.04 1.84
CA PHE A 435 -9.91 -12.99 1.88
C PHE A 435 -11.35 -13.50 1.76
N GLN A 436 -11.62 -14.65 1.09
CA GLN A 436 -12.99 -15.12 0.86
C GLN A 436 -13.64 -15.62 2.15
N ARG A 437 -14.11 -14.67 2.96
CA ARG A 437 -14.85 -14.89 4.21
C ARG A 437 -15.75 -13.71 4.53
N GLY A 438 -16.81 -13.94 5.30
CA GLY A 438 -17.76 -12.90 5.63
C GLY A 438 -18.41 -12.32 4.38
N ARG A 439 -18.33 -11.00 4.20
CA ARG A 439 -18.92 -10.28 3.06
C ARG A 439 -18.06 -10.28 1.79
N PHE A 440 -16.82 -10.76 1.86
CA PHE A 440 -15.96 -10.88 0.68
C PHE A 440 -16.28 -12.18 -0.06
N ASP A 441 -17.08 -12.06 -1.11
CA ASP A 441 -17.66 -13.16 -1.86
C ASP A 441 -16.72 -13.76 -2.94
N ALA A 442 -17.25 -14.69 -3.71
CA ALA A 442 -16.49 -15.35 -4.80
C ALA A 442 -16.22 -14.39 -5.97
N ALA A 443 -17.12 -13.44 -6.25
CA ALA A 443 -16.94 -12.45 -7.31
C ALA A 443 -15.81 -11.48 -6.96
N ALA A 444 -15.78 -10.97 -5.73
CA ALA A 444 -14.68 -10.15 -5.21
C ALA A 444 -13.35 -10.92 -5.22
N SER A 445 -13.36 -12.23 -4.89
CA SER A 445 -12.17 -13.09 -4.99
C SER A 445 -11.68 -13.23 -6.43
N ALA A 446 -12.58 -13.38 -7.39
CA ALA A 446 -12.23 -13.49 -8.81
C ALA A 446 -11.60 -12.19 -9.32
N LEU A 447 -12.25 -11.03 -9.05
CA LEU A 447 -11.72 -9.71 -9.42
C LEU A 447 -10.34 -9.47 -8.81
N THR A 448 -10.19 -9.70 -7.49
CA THR A 448 -8.93 -9.51 -6.80
C THR A 448 -7.84 -10.47 -7.31
N GLY A 449 -8.21 -11.71 -7.68
CA GLY A 449 -7.31 -12.68 -8.30
C GLY A 449 -6.80 -12.24 -9.66
N GLN A 450 -7.66 -11.67 -10.51
CA GLN A 450 -7.28 -11.10 -11.81
C GLN A 450 -6.33 -9.91 -11.63
N VAL A 451 -6.65 -9.00 -10.70
CA VAL A 451 -5.79 -7.86 -10.34
C VAL A 451 -4.43 -8.33 -9.85
N LEU A 452 -4.38 -9.37 -9.00
CA LEU A 452 -3.13 -9.97 -8.53
C LEU A 452 -2.31 -10.55 -9.69
N GLY A 453 -2.97 -11.25 -10.62
CA GLY A 453 -2.35 -11.76 -11.84
C GLY A 453 -1.68 -10.64 -12.65
N ALA A 454 -2.39 -9.53 -12.85
CA ALA A 454 -1.87 -8.35 -13.55
C ALA A 454 -0.67 -7.72 -12.82
N TYR A 455 -0.68 -7.63 -11.48
CA TYR A 455 0.47 -7.17 -10.71
C TYR A 455 1.71 -8.08 -10.84
N CYS A 456 1.52 -9.39 -11.02
CA CYS A 456 2.61 -10.36 -11.08
C CYS A 456 3.53 -10.16 -12.29
N PHE A 457 3.06 -9.57 -13.39
CA PHE A 457 3.90 -9.18 -14.52
C PHE A 457 4.99 -8.17 -14.14
N GLY A 458 4.75 -7.32 -13.16
CA GLY A 458 5.70 -6.32 -12.67
C GLY A 458 6.57 -6.77 -11.50
N LEU A 459 6.36 -7.98 -10.96
CA LEU A 459 6.99 -8.40 -9.69
C LEU A 459 8.50 -8.43 -9.76
N LEU A 460 9.07 -8.97 -10.84
CA LEU A 460 10.52 -9.02 -11.05
C LEU A 460 11.11 -7.61 -11.20
N GLY A 461 10.45 -6.75 -11.97
CA GLY A 461 10.86 -5.35 -12.18
C GLY A 461 10.87 -4.58 -10.85
N TYR A 462 9.80 -4.68 -10.09
CA TYR A 462 9.68 -3.99 -8.80
C TYR A 462 10.69 -4.49 -7.76
N ALA A 463 10.87 -5.81 -7.65
CA ALA A 463 11.84 -6.41 -6.74
C ALA A 463 13.29 -6.04 -7.14
N GLY A 464 13.59 -6.04 -8.44
CA GLY A 464 14.88 -5.59 -8.98
C GLY A 464 15.13 -4.09 -8.73
N MET A 465 14.11 -3.24 -8.87
CA MET A 465 14.20 -1.83 -8.55
C MET A 465 14.59 -1.60 -7.08
N LYS A 466 14.06 -2.39 -6.13
CA LYS A 466 14.41 -2.31 -4.71
C LYS A 466 15.88 -2.66 -4.43
N VAL A 467 16.52 -3.42 -5.31
CA VAL A 467 17.97 -3.70 -5.26
C VAL A 467 18.79 -2.53 -5.82
N LEU A 468 18.34 -1.94 -6.93
CA LEU A 468 19.10 -0.89 -7.63
C LEU A 468 18.94 0.49 -6.97
N GLN A 469 17.77 0.81 -6.41
CA GLN A 469 17.48 2.12 -5.83
C GLN A 469 18.50 2.56 -4.75
N PRO A 470 18.91 1.72 -3.77
CA PRO A 470 19.87 2.12 -2.75
C PRO A 470 21.26 2.43 -3.30
N VAL A 471 21.61 1.90 -4.47
CA VAL A 471 22.91 2.10 -5.10
C VAL A 471 23.15 3.56 -5.50
N PHE A 472 22.09 4.26 -5.91
CA PHE A 472 22.18 5.68 -6.24
C PHE A 472 22.57 6.53 -5.02
N LEU A 473 22.12 6.13 -3.82
CA LEU A 473 22.53 6.79 -2.59
C LEU A 473 23.99 6.51 -2.28
N ALA A 474 24.47 5.26 -2.50
CA ALA A 474 25.86 4.89 -2.32
C ALA A 474 26.80 5.61 -3.30
N LEU A 475 26.31 5.95 -4.50
CA LEU A 475 27.03 6.70 -5.54
C LEU A 475 26.84 8.23 -5.42
N GLU A 476 26.26 8.72 -4.32
CA GLU A 476 25.99 10.15 -4.09
C GLU A 476 25.11 10.83 -5.17
N LYS A 477 24.19 10.07 -5.77
CA LYS A 477 23.26 10.53 -6.80
C LYS A 477 21.78 10.41 -6.36
N PRO A 478 21.38 11.00 -5.20
CA PRO A 478 20.05 10.78 -4.62
C PRO A 478 18.89 11.35 -5.48
N TRP A 479 19.16 12.33 -6.36
CA TRP A 479 18.17 12.93 -7.23
C TRP A 479 17.83 12.10 -8.47
N ALA A 480 18.70 11.17 -8.87
CA ALA A 480 18.48 10.36 -10.06
C ALA A 480 17.22 9.45 -9.91
N PRO A 481 17.03 8.71 -8.80
CA PRO A 481 15.79 7.96 -8.60
C PRO A 481 14.54 8.82 -8.61
N ALA A 482 14.59 10.05 -8.07
CA ALA A 482 13.46 10.98 -8.06
C ALA A 482 13.07 11.43 -9.48
N GLY A 483 14.06 11.80 -10.31
CA GLY A 483 13.82 12.18 -11.71
C GLY A 483 13.24 11.03 -12.53
N LEU A 484 13.78 9.81 -12.38
CA LEU A 484 13.28 8.63 -13.06
C LEU A 484 11.87 8.23 -12.58
N ALA A 485 11.58 8.40 -11.29
CA ALA A 485 10.24 8.17 -10.74
C ALA A 485 9.22 9.17 -11.29
N LEU A 486 9.61 10.42 -11.53
CA LEU A 486 8.72 11.42 -12.15
C LEU A 486 8.36 11.02 -13.59
N VAL A 487 9.33 10.58 -14.39
CA VAL A 487 9.07 10.05 -15.74
C VAL A 487 8.14 8.85 -15.69
N ALA A 488 8.39 7.91 -14.77
CA ALA A 488 7.55 6.74 -14.57
C ALA A 488 6.11 7.12 -14.17
N ALA A 489 5.95 8.10 -13.28
CA ALA A 489 4.64 8.61 -12.85
C ALA A 489 3.87 9.25 -14.02
N SER A 490 4.55 10.05 -14.86
CA SER A 490 3.93 10.65 -16.06
C SER A 490 3.43 9.58 -17.04
N ILE A 491 4.23 8.53 -17.27
CA ILE A 491 3.83 7.39 -18.11
C ILE A 491 2.62 6.67 -17.49
N SER A 492 2.61 6.48 -16.15
CA SER A 492 1.50 5.85 -15.43
C SER A 492 0.19 6.63 -15.60
N ILE A 493 0.25 7.97 -15.45
CA ILE A 493 -0.92 8.84 -15.65
C ILE A 493 -1.46 8.70 -17.06
N THR A 494 -0.58 8.79 -18.06
CA THR A 494 -0.98 8.70 -19.47
C THR A 494 -1.63 7.35 -19.80
N LEU A 495 -1.01 6.24 -19.35
CA LEU A 495 -1.56 4.91 -19.59
C LEU A 495 -2.90 4.69 -18.87
N ASN A 496 -3.01 5.09 -17.60
CA ASN A 496 -4.27 4.98 -16.86
C ASN A 496 -5.37 5.83 -17.51
N TYR A 497 -5.05 7.06 -17.95
CA TYR A 497 -6.00 7.90 -18.67
C TYR A 497 -6.46 7.23 -19.97
N CYS A 498 -5.54 6.70 -20.76
CA CYS A 498 -5.88 5.99 -21.98
C CYS A 498 -6.78 4.77 -21.71
N PHE A 499 -6.46 3.96 -20.70
CA PHE A 499 -7.26 2.76 -20.41
C PHE A 499 -8.65 3.09 -19.90
N VAL A 500 -8.80 4.08 -19.02
CA VAL A 500 -10.08 4.41 -18.41
C VAL A 500 -10.96 5.27 -19.33
N HIS A 501 -10.38 6.28 -20.02
CA HIS A 501 -11.17 7.29 -20.74
C HIS A 501 -11.13 7.14 -22.27
N VAL A 502 -10.09 6.52 -22.86
CA VAL A 502 -9.99 6.35 -24.31
C VAL A 502 -10.46 4.96 -24.74
N PHE A 503 -10.04 3.92 -24.00
CA PHE A 503 -10.43 2.54 -24.32
C PHE A 503 -11.63 2.06 -23.51
N GLU A 504 -12.10 2.86 -22.54
CA GLU A 504 -13.26 2.59 -21.69
C GLU A 504 -13.20 1.22 -20.99
N PHE A 505 -12.00 0.80 -20.58
CA PHE A 505 -11.82 -0.46 -19.88
C PHE A 505 -12.32 -0.33 -18.44
N SER A 506 -13.32 -1.10 -18.08
CA SER A 506 -13.99 -1.09 -16.78
C SER A 506 -13.37 -2.05 -15.73
N ASP A 507 -12.31 -2.81 -16.09
CA ASP A 507 -11.70 -3.80 -15.20
C ASP A 507 -10.49 -3.21 -14.46
N ALA A 508 -10.46 -3.34 -13.13
CA ALA A 508 -9.36 -2.90 -12.27
C ALA A 508 -8.01 -3.60 -12.59
N ALA A 509 -8.03 -4.75 -13.25
CA ALA A 509 -6.83 -5.46 -13.69
C ALA A 509 -5.96 -4.62 -14.65
N TRP A 510 -6.56 -3.72 -15.44
CA TRP A 510 -5.81 -2.83 -16.32
C TRP A 510 -4.97 -1.81 -15.56
N LEU A 511 -5.46 -1.26 -14.45
CA LEU A 511 -4.69 -0.36 -13.58
C LEU A 511 -3.51 -1.09 -12.91
N ALA A 512 -3.72 -2.35 -12.52
CA ALA A 512 -2.65 -3.20 -12.00
C ALA A 512 -1.60 -3.53 -13.08
N LEU A 513 -2.04 -3.77 -14.32
CA LEU A 513 -1.15 -4.01 -15.46
C LEU A 513 -0.33 -2.75 -15.79
N THR A 514 -0.95 -1.56 -15.79
CA THR A 514 -0.22 -0.29 -15.92
C THR A 514 0.88 -0.17 -14.87
N THR A 515 0.56 -0.45 -13.61
CA THR A 515 1.55 -0.43 -12.52
C THR A 515 2.70 -1.40 -12.80
N SER A 516 2.39 -2.59 -13.30
CA SER A 516 3.37 -3.62 -13.64
C SER A 516 4.29 -3.20 -14.79
N LEU A 517 3.73 -2.62 -15.84
CA LEU A 517 4.48 -2.11 -16.99
C LEU A 517 5.39 -0.95 -16.57
N VAL A 518 4.84 0.01 -15.82
CA VAL A 518 5.58 1.20 -15.37
C VAL A 518 6.70 0.84 -14.39
N THR A 519 6.47 -0.08 -13.45
CA THR A 519 7.52 -0.52 -12.52
C THR A 519 8.62 -1.31 -13.23
N THR A 520 8.27 -2.12 -14.23
CA THR A 520 9.25 -2.84 -15.06
C THR A 520 10.06 -1.86 -15.91
N LEU A 521 9.41 -0.86 -16.50
CA LEU A 521 10.10 0.19 -17.27
C LEU A 521 11.03 1.02 -16.37
N ASN A 522 10.58 1.36 -15.16
CA ASN A 522 11.39 2.07 -14.18
C ASN A 522 12.62 1.25 -13.72
N PHE A 523 12.49 -0.08 -13.60
CA PHE A 523 13.65 -0.96 -13.38
C PHE A 523 14.66 -0.85 -14.53
N PHE A 524 14.22 -0.85 -15.78
CA PHE A 524 15.11 -0.66 -16.93
C PHE A 524 15.75 0.73 -16.95
N PHE A 525 15.02 1.79 -16.57
CA PHE A 525 15.60 3.13 -16.43
C PHE A 525 16.71 3.15 -15.38
N TYR A 526 16.51 2.55 -14.20
CA TYR A 526 17.55 2.42 -13.19
C TYR A 526 18.73 1.60 -13.69
N PHE A 527 18.48 0.49 -14.37
CA PHE A 527 19.49 -0.38 -14.92
C PHE A 527 20.37 0.31 -15.96
N PHE A 528 19.79 0.99 -16.94
CA PHE A 528 20.53 1.69 -17.99
C PHE A 528 21.25 2.92 -17.45
N TYR A 529 20.67 3.66 -16.52
CA TYR A 529 21.32 4.80 -15.88
C TYR A 529 22.53 4.36 -15.06
N LEU A 530 22.41 3.29 -14.27
CA LEU A 530 23.55 2.72 -13.54
C LEU A 530 24.61 2.14 -14.50
N ARG A 531 24.20 1.54 -15.60
CA ARG A 531 25.14 1.10 -16.65
C ARG A 531 25.95 2.27 -17.21
N HIS A 532 25.33 3.41 -17.42
CA HIS A 532 26.02 4.62 -17.86
C HIS A 532 27.01 5.12 -16.80
N LEU A 533 26.63 5.14 -15.53
CA LEU A 533 27.49 5.59 -14.43
C LEU A 533 28.68 4.65 -14.16
N LEU A 534 28.46 3.33 -14.23
CA LEU A 534 29.47 2.31 -13.92
C LEU A 534 30.27 1.83 -15.13
N GLY A 535 29.90 2.28 -16.34
CA GLY A 535 30.50 1.85 -17.61
C GLY A 535 30.07 0.44 -18.06
N THR A 536 29.60 -0.40 -17.14
CA THR A 536 29.11 -1.76 -17.40
C THR A 536 28.10 -2.22 -16.37
N MET A 537 27.29 -3.23 -16.70
CA MET A 537 26.38 -3.94 -15.76
C MET A 537 26.57 -5.46 -15.82
N SER A 538 27.76 -5.91 -16.25
CA SER A 538 28.08 -7.34 -16.37
C SER A 538 27.00 -8.16 -17.10
N THR A 539 26.43 -7.60 -18.18
CA THR A 539 25.31 -8.20 -18.91
C THR A 539 25.61 -9.59 -19.45
N ARG A 540 26.89 -9.88 -19.78
CA ARG A 540 27.34 -11.21 -20.23
C ARG A 540 27.10 -12.33 -19.20
N THR A 541 27.10 -12.01 -17.92
CA THR A 541 26.83 -12.96 -16.83
C THR A 541 25.40 -12.88 -16.32
N LEU A 542 24.79 -11.70 -16.40
CA LEU A 542 23.43 -11.44 -15.95
C LEU A 542 22.40 -12.11 -16.85
N LEU A 543 22.45 -11.88 -18.16
CA LEU A 543 21.45 -12.32 -19.11
C LEU A 543 21.31 -13.84 -19.19
N PRO A 544 22.38 -14.64 -19.35
CA PRO A 544 22.25 -16.10 -19.34
C PRO A 544 21.68 -16.67 -18.04
N GLY A 545 22.06 -16.07 -16.90
CA GLY A 545 21.50 -16.46 -15.60
C GLY A 545 20.00 -16.18 -15.49
N LEU A 546 19.55 -15.01 -15.91
CA LEU A 546 18.12 -14.65 -15.95
C LEU A 546 17.35 -15.55 -16.92
N LEU A 547 17.87 -15.84 -18.11
CA LEU A 547 17.20 -16.71 -19.08
C LEU A 547 17.00 -18.13 -18.53
N ARG A 548 17.97 -18.68 -17.81
CA ARG A 548 17.84 -19.99 -17.15
C ARG A 548 16.77 -19.98 -16.05
N ILE A 549 16.71 -18.92 -15.25
CA ILE A 549 15.70 -18.73 -14.22
C ILE A 549 14.30 -18.59 -14.84
N VAL A 550 14.18 -17.82 -15.91
CA VAL A 550 12.92 -17.65 -16.65
C VAL A 550 12.49 -18.97 -17.31
N ALA A 551 13.42 -19.74 -17.90
CA ALA A 551 13.12 -21.05 -18.46
C ALA A 551 12.59 -22.02 -17.38
N ALA A 552 13.22 -22.06 -16.20
CA ALA A 552 12.70 -22.82 -15.06
C ALA A 552 11.33 -22.32 -14.60
N GLY A 553 11.11 -21.01 -14.60
CA GLY A 553 9.82 -20.37 -14.33
C GLY A 553 8.74 -20.73 -15.34
N THR A 554 9.09 -20.85 -16.65
CA THR A 554 8.14 -21.28 -17.69
C THR A 554 7.71 -22.74 -17.48
N VAL A 555 8.64 -23.64 -17.15
CA VAL A 555 8.29 -25.03 -16.80
C VAL A 555 7.33 -25.04 -15.60
N LEU A 556 7.66 -24.27 -14.55
CA LEU A 556 6.79 -24.11 -13.39
C LEU A 556 5.39 -23.61 -13.79
N GLY A 557 5.33 -22.61 -14.69
CA GLY A 557 4.07 -22.03 -15.16
C GLY A 557 3.17 -23.02 -15.86
N VAL A 558 3.72 -23.82 -16.77
CA VAL A 558 2.97 -24.88 -17.45
C VAL A 558 2.39 -25.88 -16.43
N ILE A 559 3.17 -26.28 -15.44
CA ILE A 559 2.72 -27.24 -14.42
C ILE A 559 1.67 -26.60 -13.50
N CYS A 560 1.86 -25.36 -13.07
CA CYS A 560 0.85 -24.64 -12.28
C CYS A 560 -0.48 -24.53 -13.04
N TRP A 561 -0.43 -24.24 -14.35
CA TRP A 561 -1.60 -24.16 -15.21
C TRP A 561 -2.33 -25.50 -15.33
N GLN A 562 -1.58 -26.59 -15.52
CA GLN A 562 -2.15 -27.96 -15.55
C GLN A 562 -2.78 -28.35 -14.22
N ILE A 563 -2.08 -28.10 -13.09
CA ILE A 563 -2.62 -28.38 -11.74
C ILE A 563 -3.92 -27.60 -11.53
N ARG A 564 -3.97 -26.34 -11.91
CA ARG A 564 -5.20 -25.53 -11.82
C ARG A 564 -6.35 -26.15 -12.60
N GLY A 565 -6.11 -26.52 -13.85
CA GLY A 565 -7.13 -27.11 -14.72
C GLY A 565 -7.61 -28.50 -14.29
N LEU A 566 -6.75 -29.31 -13.65
CA LEU A 566 -7.07 -30.68 -13.28
C LEU A 566 -7.60 -30.80 -11.84
N PHE A 567 -7.02 -30.04 -10.90
CA PHE A 567 -7.28 -30.24 -9.45
C PHE A 567 -8.06 -29.08 -8.82
N PHE A 568 -7.99 -27.87 -9.37
CA PHE A 568 -8.60 -26.69 -8.76
C PHE A 568 -9.94 -26.29 -9.40
N THR A 569 -10.52 -27.10 -10.28
CA THR A 569 -11.83 -26.82 -10.90
C THR A 569 -12.95 -26.63 -9.89
N SER A 570 -12.97 -27.39 -8.81
CA SER A 570 -13.94 -27.31 -7.72
C SER A 570 -13.36 -26.70 -6.44
N PHE A 571 -12.17 -26.06 -6.52
CA PHE A 571 -11.43 -25.57 -5.35
C PHE A 571 -12.26 -24.64 -4.46
N LEU A 572 -13.04 -23.74 -5.06
CA LEU A 572 -13.86 -22.75 -4.34
C LEU A 572 -15.04 -23.34 -3.57
N THR A 573 -15.43 -24.59 -3.87
CA THR A 573 -16.52 -25.28 -3.15
C THR A 573 -16.03 -26.06 -1.92
N TRP A 574 -14.71 -26.23 -1.78
CA TRP A 574 -14.15 -26.98 -0.66
C TRP A 574 -14.17 -26.15 0.63
N ASP A 575 -14.10 -26.84 1.77
CA ASP A 575 -13.91 -26.17 3.07
C ASP A 575 -12.51 -25.53 3.19
N PHE A 576 -12.37 -24.62 4.13
CA PHE A 576 -11.14 -23.82 4.31
C PHE A 576 -9.89 -24.68 4.51
N PHE A 577 -9.96 -25.73 5.34
CA PHE A 577 -8.80 -26.57 5.64
C PHE A 577 -8.37 -27.42 4.45
N SER A 578 -9.33 -27.91 3.67
CA SER A 578 -9.08 -28.63 2.42
C SER A 578 -8.43 -27.73 1.37
N ARG A 579 -8.92 -26.48 1.21
CA ARG A 579 -8.27 -25.48 0.33
C ARG A 579 -6.83 -25.21 0.76
N LEU A 580 -6.62 -24.96 2.05
CA LEU A 580 -5.30 -24.66 2.59
C LEU A 580 -4.34 -25.86 2.41
N GLY A 581 -4.79 -27.08 2.72
CA GLY A 581 -4.01 -28.31 2.55
C GLY A 581 -3.65 -28.57 1.10
N ALA A 582 -4.62 -28.44 0.19
CA ALA A 582 -4.41 -28.62 -1.25
C ALA A 582 -3.41 -27.60 -1.81
N LEU A 583 -3.56 -26.32 -1.45
CA LEU A 583 -2.63 -25.27 -1.91
C LEU A 583 -1.22 -25.46 -1.32
N ALA A 584 -1.11 -25.86 -0.06
CA ALA A 584 0.18 -26.15 0.57
C ALA A 584 0.88 -27.35 -0.09
N LEU A 585 0.14 -28.43 -0.35
CA LEU A 585 0.66 -29.62 -1.04
C LEU A 585 1.08 -29.28 -2.49
N ALA A 586 0.20 -28.63 -3.24
CA ALA A 586 0.50 -28.19 -4.60
C ALA A 586 1.71 -27.24 -4.61
N GLY A 587 1.78 -26.29 -3.67
CA GLY A 587 2.92 -25.39 -3.51
C GLY A 587 4.24 -26.13 -3.23
N ALA A 588 4.22 -27.17 -2.38
CA ALA A 588 5.40 -27.99 -2.11
C ALA A 588 5.84 -28.77 -3.35
N VAL A 589 4.90 -29.37 -4.08
CA VAL A 589 5.18 -30.10 -5.34
C VAL A 589 5.79 -29.18 -6.39
N VAL A 590 5.15 -28.03 -6.68
CA VAL A 590 5.66 -27.11 -7.71
C VAL A 590 6.96 -26.44 -7.29
N GLY A 591 7.16 -26.21 -5.99
CA GLY A 591 8.44 -25.76 -5.44
C GLY A 591 9.56 -26.76 -5.67
N GLY A 592 9.29 -28.04 -5.43
CA GLY A 592 10.23 -29.14 -5.74
C GLY A 592 10.56 -29.25 -7.23
N ILE A 593 9.55 -29.12 -8.10
CA ILE A 593 9.73 -29.12 -9.55
C ILE A 593 10.54 -27.91 -10.02
N TYR A 594 10.29 -26.72 -9.45
CA TYR A 594 11.09 -25.53 -9.77
C TYR A 594 12.56 -25.73 -9.41
N LEU A 595 12.86 -26.28 -8.23
CA LEU A 595 14.23 -26.58 -7.83
C LEU A 595 14.88 -27.63 -8.75
N ALA A 596 14.14 -28.65 -9.15
CA ALA A 596 14.61 -29.66 -10.11
C ALA A 596 14.88 -29.03 -11.50
N ALA A 597 14.01 -28.16 -11.99
CA ALA A 597 14.22 -27.41 -13.22
C ALA A 597 15.44 -26.48 -13.12
N CYS A 598 15.63 -25.79 -12.00
CA CYS A 598 16.81 -24.97 -11.75
C CYS A 598 18.10 -25.80 -11.73
N PHE A 599 18.06 -27.01 -11.20
CA PHE A 599 19.19 -27.95 -11.26
C PHE A 599 19.48 -28.39 -12.69
N LEU A 600 18.44 -28.77 -13.46
CA LEU A 600 18.57 -29.18 -14.86
C LEU A 600 19.15 -28.06 -15.75
N PHE A 601 18.67 -26.82 -15.59
CA PHE A 601 19.18 -25.65 -16.31
C PHE A 601 20.48 -25.09 -15.74
N ARG A 602 21.07 -25.72 -14.73
CA ARG A 602 22.31 -25.28 -14.08
C ARG A 602 22.26 -23.81 -13.64
N VAL A 603 21.23 -23.47 -12.87
CA VAL A 603 21.06 -22.12 -12.32
C VAL A 603 22.11 -21.88 -11.24
N PRO A 604 23.03 -20.89 -11.40
CA PRO A 604 24.18 -20.73 -10.49
C PRO A 604 23.78 -20.43 -9.03
N GLU A 605 22.63 -19.79 -8.83
CA GLU A 605 22.11 -19.42 -7.52
C GLU A 605 21.75 -20.65 -6.67
N LEU A 606 21.23 -21.70 -7.30
CA LEU A 606 20.95 -22.97 -6.62
C LEU A 606 22.23 -23.66 -6.15
N GLU A 607 23.26 -23.70 -6.98
CA GLU A 607 24.57 -24.28 -6.62
C GLU A 607 25.22 -23.51 -5.47
N ALA A 608 25.16 -22.17 -5.50
CA ALA A 608 25.68 -21.32 -4.43
C ALA A 608 24.93 -21.57 -3.09
N PHE A 609 23.62 -21.78 -3.14
CA PHE A 609 22.79 -22.09 -1.98
C PHE A 609 23.12 -23.49 -1.42
N ALA A 610 23.16 -24.51 -2.27
CA ALA A 610 23.49 -25.88 -1.90
C ALA A 610 24.88 -25.99 -1.26
N ASN A 611 25.88 -25.33 -1.84
CA ASN A 611 27.25 -25.32 -1.34
C ASN A 611 27.39 -24.67 0.05
N ARG A 612 26.59 -23.65 0.36
CA ARG A 612 26.57 -23.03 1.70
C ARG A 612 26.01 -23.97 2.76
N PHE A 613 24.97 -24.73 2.44
CA PHE A 613 24.36 -25.70 3.37
C PHE A 613 25.27 -26.93 3.58
N LEU A 614 25.88 -27.45 2.52
CA LEU A 614 26.80 -28.59 2.59
C LEU A 614 28.09 -28.27 3.36
N LYS A 615 28.66 -27.07 3.17
CA LYS A 615 29.84 -26.61 3.93
C LYS A 615 29.54 -26.39 5.42
N LYS A 616 28.30 -26.05 5.79
CA LYS A 616 27.92 -25.90 7.19
C LYS A 616 27.78 -27.26 7.90
N LYS A 617 27.34 -28.31 7.17
CA LYS A 617 27.28 -29.68 7.69
C LYS A 617 28.67 -30.33 7.86
N ARG A 618 29.71 -29.88 7.12
CA ARG A 618 31.09 -30.37 7.28
C ARG A 618 31.89 -29.66 8.39
N LYS A 619 31.36 -28.56 8.96
CA LYS A 619 31.98 -27.82 10.07
C LYS A 619 31.24 -27.99 11.42
N ALA A 620 30.12 -28.71 11.45
CA ALA A 620 29.43 -29.21 12.65
C ALA A 620 29.68 -30.69 12.81
#